data_18efa731d1d0b91bd7cc18a3d47f5f62
#
_entry.id   18efa731d1d0b91bd7cc18a3d47f5f62
#
_cell.length_a   1.000
_cell.length_b   1.000
_cell.length_c   1.000
_cell.angle_alpha   90.00
_cell.angle_beta   90.00
_cell.angle_gamma   90.00
#
_symmetry.space_group_name_H-M   'P 1'
#
loop_
_entity.id
_entity.type
_entity.pdbx_description
1 polymer ?
#
loop_
_entity_poly.entity_id
_entity_poly.type
_entity_poly.pdbx_seq_one_letter_code
_entity_poly.pdbx_strand_id
1 'polypeptide(L)'
;MRAIALAEQGSAPALLQLPAPAPADGEILVKVAASSLNGFDVAVASGYLVGMMDHLHPVVIGKDFAGTVEALGAGVEGLAVGDEVFGVLMRPVLGIGTLAELTTVTAGFGVAKIPAGVDVAAAGSLGLAGAAALGVLDALQLTPGQTLLVVGATGGVGSILTQYAAAAGARVIATAKPGAESDFVRLHGASDVVDPQGDLVAQVTAVAPAGVDAVAHLAADASVLLPLLAPGGRLASTLGFGADQDPAATAVMASPDAATLGRLASDVASGHIRVPITATLTLDQVPAAIDSSSSGTLGKISVVID
;
A
#
# COMPACT_ATOMS: atom_id res chain seq x y z
N MET A 1 -5.29 -18.89 -17.58
CA MET A 1 -4.36 -18.37 -16.57
C MET A 1 -4.84 -18.73 -15.18
N ARG A 2 -3.93 -18.97 -14.26
CA ARG A 2 -4.25 -19.09 -12.83
C ARG A 2 -4.47 -17.70 -12.24
N ALA A 3 -5.46 -17.55 -11.36
CA ALA A 3 -5.76 -16.29 -10.67
C ALA A 3 -6.45 -16.54 -9.34
N ILE A 4 -6.24 -15.66 -8.36
CA ILE A 4 -7.03 -15.63 -7.13
C ILE A 4 -8.26 -14.77 -7.37
N ALA A 5 -9.43 -15.38 -7.27
CA ALA A 5 -10.67 -14.68 -7.59
C ALA A 5 -11.85 -15.11 -6.69
N LEU A 6 -12.82 -14.21 -6.61
CA LEU A 6 -14.16 -14.46 -6.10
C LEU A 6 -15.02 -14.92 -7.29
N ALA A 7 -15.48 -16.17 -7.31
CA ALA A 7 -16.26 -16.71 -8.41
C ALA A 7 -17.60 -15.97 -8.57
N GLU A 8 -18.23 -15.64 -7.46
CA GLU A 8 -19.51 -14.91 -7.36
C GLU A 8 -19.54 -14.07 -6.08
N GLN A 9 -20.53 -13.22 -5.94
CA GLN A 9 -20.67 -12.39 -4.74
C GLN A 9 -20.85 -13.26 -3.49
N GLY A 10 -20.01 -13.00 -2.48
CA GLY A 10 -20.02 -13.74 -1.21
C GLY A 10 -19.23 -15.05 -1.22
N SER A 11 -18.63 -15.45 -2.35
CA SER A 11 -17.69 -16.57 -2.37
C SER A 11 -16.38 -16.21 -1.70
N ALA A 12 -15.71 -17.19 -1.08
CA ALA A 12 -14.35 -17.03 -0.59
C ALA A 12 -13.36 -16.91 -1.76
N PRO A 13 -12.22 -16.20 -1.58
CA PRO A 13 -11.16 -16.18 -2.56
C PRO A 13 -10.62 -17.59 -2.83
N ALA A 14 -10.46 -17.95 -4.11
CA ALA A 14 -9.94 -19.25 -4.50
C ALA A 14 -9.00 -19.12 -5.72
N LEU A 15 -8.09 -20.09 -5.87
CA LEU A 15 -7.30 -20.23 -7.07
C LEU A 15 -8.16 -20.80 -8.19
N LEU A 16 -8.44 -20.01 -9.22
CA LEU A 16 -9.27 -20.38 -10.36
C LEU A 16 -8.46 -20.43 -11.65
N GLN A 17 -8.94 -21.23 -12.61
CA GLN A 17 -8.49 -21.19 -13.99
C GLN A 17 -9.43 -20.30 -14.79
N LEU A 18 -8.93 -19.18 -15.30
CA LEU A 18 -9.69 -18.20 -16.05
C LEU A 18 -9.12 -18.02 -17.47
N PRO A 19 -9.90 -17.52 -18.44
CA PRO A 19 -9.37 -17.09 -19.72
C PRO A 19 -8.28 -16.02 -19.52
N ALA A 20 -7.25 -16.04 -20.38
CA ALA A 20 -6.27 -14.97 -20.41
C ALA A 20 -6.94 -13.67 -20.92
N PRO A 21 -6.73 -12.52 -20.27
CA PRO A 21 -7.23 -11.25 -20.77
C PRO A 21 -6.45 -10.81 -22.01
N ALA A 22 -7.07 -9.98 -22.83
CA ALA A 22 -6.40 -9.28 -23.94
C ALA A 22 -6.39 -7.78 -23.67
N PRO A 23 -5.29 -7.06 -24.00
CA PRO A 23 -5.23 -5.63 -23.78
C PRO A 23 -6.15 -4.90 -24.75
N ALA A 24 -6.96 -3.97 -24.22
CA ALA A 24 -7.73 -3.03 -25.02
C ALA A 24 -6.84 -1.88 -25.56
N ASP A 25 -7.40 -0.97 -26.34
CA ASP A 25 -6.70 0.22 -26.78
C ASP A 25 -6.21 1.04 -25.58
N GLY A 26 -4.93 1.45 -25.60
CA GLY A 26 -4.28 2.14 -24.50
C GLY A 26 -3.87 1.26 -23.29
N GLU A 27 -4.07 -0.05 -23.38
CA GLU A 27 -3.66 -1.01 -22.33
C GLU A 27 -2.45 -1.83 -22.73
N ILE A 28 -1.75 -2.34 -21.75
CA ILE A 28 -0.72 -3.38 -21.90
C ILE A 28 -1.18 -4.67 -21.22
N LEU A 29 -0.77 -5.80 -21.78
CA LEU A 29 -0.82 -7.10 -21.11
C LEU A 29 0.50 -7.32 -20.38
N VAL A 30 0.43 -7.60 -19.10
CA VAL A 30 1.60 -7.88 -18.27
C VAL A 30 1.58 -9.35 -17.81
N LYS A 31 2.67 -10.07 -18.06
CA LYS A 31 2.96 -11.31 -17.36
C LYS A 31 3.48 -10.96 -15.98
N VAL A 32 2.69 -11.23 -14.96
CA VAL A 32 2.99 -10.86 -13.58
C VAL A 32 3.98 -11.86 -13.00
N ALA A 33 5.11 -11.37 -12.52
CA ALA A 33 6.11 -12.15 -11.80
C ALA A 33 6.00 -11.96 -10.28
N ALA A 34 5.52 -10.80 -9.83
CA ALA A 34 5.27 -10.52 -8.42
C ALA A 34 4.07 -9.58 -8.25
N SER A 35 3.36 -9.79 -7.17
CA SER A 35 2.27 -8.95 -6.66
C SER A 35 2.42 -8.83 -5.14
N SER A 36 1.47 -8.21 -4.46
CA SER A 36 1.47 -8.18 -2.99
C SER A 36 0.06 -8.10 -2.41
N LEU A 37 -0.08 -8.49 -1.14
CA LEU A 37 -1.31 -8.31 -0.39
C LEU A 37 -1.38 -6.93 0.23
N ASN A 38 -2.54 -6.30 0.12
CA ASN A 38 -2.88 -5.00 0.70
C ASN A 38 -4.20 -5.09 1.48
N GLY A 39 -4.45 -4.14 2.36
CA GLY A 39 -5.74 -4.03 3.05
C GLY A 39 -6.93 -3.88 2.10
N PHE A 40 -6.71 -3.29 0.93
CA PHE A 40 -7.72 -3.20 -0.13
C PHE A 40 -8.14 -4.60 -0.64
N ASP A 41 -7.19 -5.50 -0.83
CA ASP A 41 -7.45 -6.87 -1.32
C ASP A 41 -8.26 -7.67 -0.30
N VAL A 42 -7.96 -7.47 0.99
CA VAL A 42 -8.75 -8.03 2.10
C VAL A 42 -10.15 -7.44 2.14
N ALA A 43 -10.31 -6.13 1.91
CA ALA A 43 -11.62 -5.47 1.85
C ALA A 43 -12.47 -5.99 0.67
N VAL A 44 -11.85 -6.23 -0.50
CA VAL A 44 -12.54 -6.90 -1.64
C VAL A 44 -12.98 -8.30 -1.24
N ALA A 45 -12.08 -9.10 -0.67
CA ALA A 45 -12.34 -10.49 -0.30
C ALA A 45 -13.43 -10.64 0.77
N SER A 46 -13.49 -9.71 1.73
CA SER A 46 -14.51 -9.69 2.79
C SER A 46 -15.87 -9.14 2.34
N GLY A 47 -15.99 -8.65 1.10
CA GLY A 47 -17.21 -8.02 0.60
C GLY A 47 -17.47 -6.60 1.12
N TYR A 48 -16.52 -5.99 1.84
CA TYR A 48 -16.67 -4.64 2.39
C TYR A 48 -16.95 -3.57 1.32
N LEU A 49 -16.48 -3.78 0.09
CA LEU A 49 -16.65 -2.84 -1.02
C LEU A 49 -17.94 -3.07 -1.83
N VAL A 50 -18.77 -4.05 -1.48
CA VAL A 50 -20.07 -4.30 -2.13
C VAL A 50 -20.99 -3.09 -1.90
N GLY A 51 -21.54 -2.54 -2.99
CA GLY A 51 -22.34 -1.32 -2.96
C GLY A 51 -21.55 -0.01 -3.02
N MET A 52 -20.22 -0.06 -2.84
CA MET A 52 -19.32 1.09 -3.04
C MET A 52 -18.65 1.08 -4.41
N MET A 53 -18.38 -0.12 -4.95
CA MET A 53 -17.79 -0.32 -6.27
C MET A 53 -18.55 -1.42 -7.01
N ASP A 54 -18.63 -1.30 -8.34
CA ASP A 54 -19.21 -2.36 -9.17
C ASP A 54 -18.28 -3.57 -9.23
N HIS A 55 -18.87 -4.77 -9.21
CA HIS A 55 -18.17 -6.05 -9.26
C HIS A 55 -18.58 -6.84 -10.50
N LEU A 56 -17.62 -7.17 -11.35
CA LEU A 56 -17.79 -8.08 -12.52
C LEU A 56 -17.17 -9.43 -12.18
N HIS A 57 -18.03 -10.36 -11.81
CA HIS A 57 -17.57 -11.72 -11.43
C HIS A 57 -17.21 -12.59 -12.66
N PRO A 58 -16.15 -13.45 -12.55
CA PRO A 58 -15.30 -13.60 -11.36
C PRO A 58 -14.42 -12.37 -11.11
N VAL A 59 -14.35 -11.91 -9.86
CA VAL A 59 -13.51 -10.77 -9.47
C VAL A 59 -12.12 -11.29 -9.12
N VAL A 60 -11.14 -11.06 -9.98
CA VAL A 60 -9.71 -11.30 -9.68
C VAL A 60 -9.23 -10.22 -8.71
N ILE A 61 -8.60 -10.65 -7.61
CA ILE A 61 -8.09 -9.78 -6.55
C ILE A 61 -6.67 -9.29 -6.92
N GLY A 62 -6.22 -8.23 -6.27
CA GLY A 62 -4.86 -7.69 -6.36
C GLY A 62 -4.80 -6.32 -7.01
N LYS A 63 -3.93 -5.48 -6.47
CA LYS A 63 -3.67 -4.11 -6.93
C LYS A 63 -2.24 -3.92 -7.41
N ASP A 64 -1.25 -4.36 -6.64
CA ASP A 64 0.15 -4.23 -6.98
C ASP A 64 0.56 -5.27 -8.03
N PHE A 65 1.47 -4.91 -8.92
CA PHE A 65 2.09 -5.84 -9.86
C PHE A 65 3.53 -5.45 -10.19
N ALA A 66 4.33 -6.43 -10.53
CA ALA A 66 5.59 -6.29 -11.24
C ALA A 66 5.72 -7.47 -12.20
N GLY A 67 6.26 -7.22 -13.39
CA GLY A 67 6.39 -8.26 -14.40
C GLY A 67 6.85 -7.71 -15.75
N THR A 68 6.61 -8.48 -16.81
CA THR A 68 7.06 -8.17 -18.16
C THR A 68 5.87 -7.87 -19.06
N VAL A 69 5.99 -6.85 -19.91
CA VAL A 69 4.99 -6.53 -20.95
C VAL A 69 5.01 -7.64 -21.99
N GLU A 70 3.89 -8.33 -22.17
CA GLU A 70 3.72 -9.39 -23.19
C GLU A 70 3.05 -8.92 -24.47
N ALA A 71 2.13 -7.95 -24.37
CA ALA A 71 1.44 -7.39 -25.53
C ALA A 71 1.04 -5.93 -25.26
N LEU A 72 0.83 -5.20 -26.34
CA LEU A 72 0.39 -3.80 -26.33
C LEU A 72 -0.93 -3.70 -27.07
N GLY A 73 -1.90 -2.99 -26.49
CA GLY A 73 -3.08 -2.51 -27.18
C GLY A 73 -2.75 -1.36 -28.14
N ALA A 74 -3.67 -1.01 -29.01
CA ALA A 74 -3.46 0.09 -29.95
C ALA A 74 -3.27 1.43 -29.20
N GLY A 75 -2.40 2.29 -29.71
CA GLY A 75 -2.15 3.63 -29.15
C GLY A 75 -1.26 3.66 -27.90
N VAL A 76 -0.69 2.55 -27.48
CA VAL A 76 0.30 2.55 -26.38
C VAL A 76 1.61 3.14 -26.87
N GLU A 77 2.12 4.12 -26.15
CA GLU A 77 3.41 4.78 -26.39
C GLU A 77 4.32 4.66 -25.16
N GLY A 78 5.65 4.72 -25.36
CA GLY A 78 6.66 4.73 -24.29
C GLY A 78 6.98 3.37 -23.65
N LEU A 79 6.20 2.32 -23.97
CA LEU A 79 6.41 0.94 -23.53
C LEU A 79 6.57 0.01 -24.73
N ALA A 80 7.32 -1.08 -24.54
CA ALA A 80 7.56 -2.11 -25.53
C ALA A 80 7.36 -3.51 -24.94
N VAL A 81 7.06 -4.50 -25.78
CA VAL A 81 7.09 -5.91 -25.38
C VAL A 81 8.48 -6.26 -24.88
N GLY A 82 8.54 -6.91 -23.72
CA GLY A 82 9.79 -7.24 -23.03
C GLY A 82 10.22 -6.21 -21.97
N ASP A 83 9.59 -5.04 -21.89
CA ASP A 83 9.87 -4.08 -20.81
C ASP A 83 9.47 -4.68 -19.45
N GLU A 84 10.35 -4.56 -18.45
CA GLU A 84 10.04 -4.86 -17.06
C GLU A 84 9.34 -3.66 -16.43
N VAL A 85 8.12 -3.90 -15.93
CA VAL A 85 7.23 -2.86 -15.40
C VAL A 85 6.68 -3.24 -14.04
N PHE A 86 6.34 -2.23 -13.25
CA PHE A 86 5.60 -2.39 -12.00
C PHE A 86 4.57 -1.28 -11.84
N GLY A 87 3.66 -1.47 -10.90
CA GLY A 87 2.70 -0.43 -10.62
C GLY A 87 1.48 -0.89 -9.83
N VAL A 88 0.39 -0.16 -10.02
CA VAL A 88 -0.88 -0.38 -9.31
C VAL A 88 -2.02 -0.41 -10.31
N LEU A 89 -2.79 -1.48 -10.31
CA LEU A 89 -3.99 -1.58 -11.11
C LEU A 89 -5.10 -0.68 -10.53
N MET A 90 -5.39 0.41 -11.23
CA MET A 90 -6.44 1.36 -10.84
C MET A 90 -7.61 1.23 -11.84
N ARG A 91 -8.72 0.69 -11.36
CA ARG A 91 -9.95 0.54 -12.15
C ARG A 91 -11.16 0.97 -11.33
N PRO A 92 -12.17 1.61 -11.98
CA PRO A 92 -13.39 2.00 -11.30
C PRO A 92 -14.31 0.80 -10.98
N VAL A 93 -14.12 -0.32 -11.70
CA VAL A 93 -14.90 -1.55 -11.56
C VAL A 93 -13.95 -2.69 -11.18
N LEU A 94 -14.35 -3.52 -10.23
CA LEU A 94 -13.61 -4.71 -9.80
C LEU A 94 -13.98 -5.90 -10.72
N GLY A 95 -12.98 -6.57 -11.24
CA GLY A 95 -13.13 -7.73 -12.13
C GLY A 95 -11.75 -8.25 -12.54
N ILE A 96 -10.88 -7.35 -13.00
CA ILE A 96 -9.47 -7.65 -13.30
C ILE A 96 -8.62 -7.30 -12.09
N GLY A 97 -7.65 -8.14 -11.75
CA GLY A 97 -6.73 -7.96 -10.64
C GLY A 97 -5.34 -8.48 -10.98
N THR A 98 -4.42 -8.38 -10.04
CA THR A 98 -2.99 -8.65 -10.24
C THR A 98 -2.48 -9.91 -9.54
N LEU A 99 -3.29 -10.53 -8.67
CA LEU A 99 -3.00 -11.86 -8.11
C LEU A 99 -3.36 -12.93 -9.14
N ALA A 100 -2.71 -12.85 -10.31
CA ALA A 100 -2.93 -13.67 -11.50
C ALA A 100 -1.66 -13.73 -12.34
N GLU A 101 -1.51 -14.78 -13.17
CA GLU A 101 -0.38 -14.92 -14.10
C GLU A 101 -0.31 -13.78 -15.14
N LEU A 102 -1.48 -13.25 -15.53
CA LEU A 102 -1.61 -12.18 -16.52
C LEU A 102 -2.61 -11.14 -16.05
N THR A 103 -2.33 -9.87 -16.29
CA THR A 103 -3.24 -8.77 -16.03
C THR A 103 -3.16 -7.73 -17.16
N THR A 104 -4.24 -6.95 -17.36
CA THR A 104 -4.20 -5.79 -18.25
C THR A 104 -4.22 -4.50 -17.44
N VAL A 105 -3.37 -3.55 -17.80
CA VAL A 105 -3.25 -2.24 -17.13
C VAL A 105 -3.23 -1.11 -18.15
N THR A 106 -3.77 0.05 -17.77
CA THR A 106 -3.73 1.25 -18.62
C THR A 106 -2.30 1.78 -18.68
N ALA A 107 -1.73 1.92 -19.87
CA ALA A 107 -0.33 2.32 -20.06
C ALA A 107 -0.01 3.74 -19.54
N GLY A 108 -1.00 4.65 -19.58
CA GLY A 108 -0.82 6.06 -19.19
C GLY A 108 -0.95 6.35 -17.69
N PHE A 109 -1.35 5.36 -16.86
CA PHE A 109 -1.56 5.56 -15.44
C PHE A 109 -1.37 4.26 -14.64
N GLY A 110 -0.70 4.35 -13.51
CA GLY A 110 -0.49 3.21 -12.62
C GLY A 110 0.62 2.26 -13.05
N VAL A 111 1.48 2.65 -13.99
CA VAL A 111 2.59 1.82 -14.47
C VAL A 111 3.88 2.65 -14.62
N ALA A 112 5.01 2.04 -14.27
CA ALA A 112 6.36 2.56 -14.52
C ALA A 112 7.32 1.41 -14.84
N LYS A 113 8.44 1.72 -15.51
CA LYS A 113 9.51 0.74 -15.73
C LYS A 113 10.26 0.47 -14.43
N ILE A 114 10.68 -0.78 -14.24
CA ILE A 114 11.52 -1.17 -13.10
C ILE A 114 12.97 -0.70 -13.40
N PRO A 115 13.58 0.13 -12.54
CA PRO A 115 14.98 0.50 -12.72
C PRO A 115 15.92 -0.70 -12.54
N ALA A 116 17.06 -0.64 -13.21
CA ALA A 116 18.11 -1.65 -13.03
C ALA A 116 18.51 -1.77 -11.54
N GLY A 117 18.61 -3.01 -11.06
CA GLY A 117 18.99 -3.32 -9.68
C GLY A 117 17.84 -3.32 -8.67
N VAL A 118 16.63 -2.97 -9.06
CA VAL A 118 15.45 -3.15 -8.20
C VAL A 118 14.92 -4.57 -8.37
N ASP A 119 14.79 -5.28 -7.26
CA ASP A 119 14.24 -6.64 -7.22
C ASP A 119 12.76 -6.64 -7.59
N VAL A 120 12.32 -7.63 -8.38
CA VAL A 120 10.94 -7.70 -8.89
C VAL A 120 9.91 -7.88 -7.76
N ALA A 121 10.24 -8.60 -6.69
CA ALA A 121 9.34 -8.75 -5.55
C ALA A 121 9.21 -7.44 -4.77
N ALA A 122 10.31 -6.68 -4.65
CA ALA A 122 10.28 -5.33 -4.09
C ALA A 122 9.42 -4.40 -4.95
N ALA A 123 9.61 -4.39 -6.27
CA ALA A 123 8.79 -3.59 -7.19
C ALA A 123 7.30 -3.95 -7.11
N GLY A 124 6.96 -5.25 -7.12
CA GLY A 124 5.59 -5.76 -6.99
C GLY A 124 4.95 -5.59 -5.61
N SER A 125 5.71 -5.08 -4.64
CA SER A 125 5.21 -4.80 -3.28
C SER A 125 5.23 -3.32 -2.92
N LEU A 126 5.64 -2.45 -3.85
CA LEU A 126 5.91 -1.03 -3.60
C LEU A 126 4.74 -0.12 -3.93
N GLY A 127 4.05 -0.38 -5.04
CA GLY A 127 3.22 0.58 -5.74
C GLY A 127 2.14 1.25 -4.89
N LEU A 128 1.18 0.47 -4.39
CA LEU A 128 0.02 1.01 -3.65
C LEU A 128 0.43 1.59 -2.29
N ALA A 129 1.21 0.84 -1.52
CA ALA A 129 1.64 1.26 -0.19
C ALA A 129 2.58 2.48 -0.26
N GLY A 130 3.48 2.51 -1.24
CA GLY A 130 4.39 3.62 -1.48
C GLY A 130 3.65 4.89 -1.92
N ALA A 131 2.72 4.78 -2.87
CA ALA A 131 1.91 5.92 -3.31
C ALA A 131 1.05 6.49 -2.16
N ALA A 132 0.46 5.63 -1.34
CA ALA A 132 -0.26 6.06 -0.16
C ALA A 132 0.66 6.75 0.87
N ALA A 133 1.86 6.21 1.12
CA ALA A 133 2.83 6.80 2.03
C ALA A 133 3.29 8.19 1.59
N LEU A 134 3.59 8.37 0.29
CA LEU A 134 3.93 9.69 -0.28
C LEU A 134 2.76 10.67 -0.19
N GLY A 135 1.53 10.22 -0.51
CA GLY A 135 0.34 11.07 -0.37
C GLY A 135 0.11 11.54 1.07
N VAL A 136 0.33 10.67 2.07
CA VAL A 136 0.28 11.04 3.49
C VAL A 136 1.37 12.04 3.84
N LEU A 137 2.61 11.81 3.40
CA LEU A 137 3.74 12.71 3.62
C LEU A 137 3.47 14.11 3.05
N ASP A 138 2.95 14.16 1.82
CA ASP A 138 2.62 15.40 1.12
C ASP A 138 1.47 16.15 1.81
N ALA A 139 0.44 15.45 2.30
CA ALA A 139 -0.67 16.06 3.05
C ALA A 139 -0.21 16.62 4.40
N LEU A 140 0.72 15.95 5.06
CA LEU A 140 1.24 16.38 6.37
C LEU A 140 2.26 17.52 6.26
N GLN A 141 2.95 17.71 5.11
CA GLN A 141 3.94 18.78 4.89
C GLN A 141 4.93 18.93 6.05
N LEU A 142 5.51 17.80 6.47
CA LEU A 142 6.44 17.77 7.61
C LEU A 142 7.69 18.62 7.34
N THR A 143 8.15 19.31 8.37
CA THR A 143 9.43 20.01 8.39
C THR A 143 10.39 19.36 9.39
N PRO A 144 11.72 19.47 9.20
CA PRO A 144 12.69 18.91 10.13
C PRO A 144 12.43 19.35 11.58
N GLY A 145 12.52 18.41 12.51
CA GLY A 145 12.29 18.63 13.95
C GLY A 145 10.84 18.49 14.40
N GLN A 146 9.87 18.42 13.49
CA GLN A 146 8.47 18.13 13.84
C GLN A 146 8.29 16.69 14.30
N THR A 147 7.28 16.48 15.16
CA THR A 147 6.93 15.16 15.70
C THR A 147 5.75 14.58 14.92
N LEU A 148 5.93 13.40 14.33
CA LEU A 148 4.91 12.60 13.65
C LEU A 148 4.52 11.38 14.47
N LEU A 149 3.24 11.22 14.77
CA LEU A 149 2.68 9.94 15.25
C LEU A 149 2.20 9.12 14.06
N VAL A 150 2.74 7.91 13.89
CA VAL A 150 2.31 6.95 12.86
C VAL A 150 1.49 5.86 13.54
N VAL A 151 0.17 5.87 13.31
CA VAL A 151 -0.75 4.84 13.82
C VAL A 151 -0.98 3.80 12.72
N GLY A 152 -0.55 2.56 12.97
CA GLY A 152 -0.42 1.51 11.96
C GLY A 152 0.99 1.46 11.34
N ALA A 153 2.01 1.83 12.11
CA ALA A 153 3.39 1.94 11.65
C ALA A 153 4.01 0.62 11.17
N THR A 154 3.52 -0.51 11.67
CA THR A 154 4.01 -1.85 11.30
C THR A 154 3.55 -2.31 9.93
N GLY A 155 2.46 -1.75 9.38
CA GLY A 155 1.91 -2.13 8.08
C GLY A 155 2.72 -1.60 6.89
N GLY A 156 2.32 -2.01 5.68
CA GLY A 156 3.02 -1.64 4.44
C GLY A 156 3.15 -0.13 4.23
N VAL A 157 2.06 0.63 4.41
CA VAL A 157 2.08 2.11 4.29
C VAL A 157 2.91 2.73 5.41
N GLY A 158 2.64 2.33 6.67
CA GLY A 158 3.29 2.90 7.85
C GLY A 158 4.80 2.72 7.87
N SER A 159 5.29 1.55 7.49
CA SER A 159 6.71 1.24 7.45
C SER A 159 7.48 2.00 6.36
N ILE A 160 6.86 2.28 5.22
CA ILE A 160 7.44 3.12 4.17
C ILE A 160 7.40 4.60 4.59
N LEU A 161 6.26 5.07 5.12
CA LEU A 161 6.09 6.44 5.60
C LEU A 161 7.10 6.77 6.72
N THR A 162 7.31 5.84 7.66
CA THR A 162 8.27 6.01 8.76
C THR A 162 9.68 6.29 8.23
N GLN A 163 10.12 5.57 7.20
CA GLN A 163 11.43 5.81 6.56
C GLN A 163 11.51 7.20 5.94
N TYR A 164 10.52 7.62 5.17
CA TYR A 164 10.48 8.94 4.56
C TYR A 164 10.45 10.06 5.60
N ALA A 165 9.62 9.94 6.64
CA ALA A 165 9.51 10.93 7.69
C ALA A 165 10.82 11.07 8.49
N ALA A 166 11.45 9.96 8.85
CA ALA A 166 12.75 9.96 9.52
C ALA A 166 13.85 10.57 8.65
N ALA A 167 13.90 10.22 7.36
CA ALA A 167 14.85 10.81 6.40
C ALA A 167 14.63 12.32 6.19
N ALA A 168 13.37 12.79 6.31
CA ALA A 168 13.05 14.23 6.29
C ALA A 168 13.40 14.96 7.61
N GLY A 169 13.94 14.25 8.61
CA GLY A 169 14.34 14.83 9.91
C GLY A 169 13.19 14.98 10.91
N ALA A 170 12.07 14.32 10.70
CA ALA A 170 10.98 14.28 11.69
C ALA A 170 11.32 13.30 12.83
N ARG A 171 10.87 13.63 14.04
CA ARG A 171 10.82 12.69 15.16
C ARG A 171 9.59 11.79 14.99
N VAL A 172 9.80 10.50 14.76
CA VAL A 172 8.70 9.56 14.52
C VAL A 172 8.36 8.79 15.79
N ILE A 173 7.12 8.90 16.25
CA ILE A 173 6.49 8.05 17.26
C ILE A 173 5.67 7.00 16.52
N ALA A 174 6.01 5.73 16.67
CA ALA A 174 5.36 4.62 15.95
C ALA A 174 4.52 3.75 16.87
N THR A 175 3.32 3.36 16.44
CA THR A 175 2.57 2.33 17.17
C THR A 175 3.09 0.95 16.80
N ALA A 176 3.49 0.17 17.80
CA ALA A 176 3.92 -1.22 17.63
C ALA A 176 3.86 -1.96 18.99
N LYS A 177 3.54 -3.24 18.95
CA LYS A 177 3.60 -4.08 20.17
C LYS A 177 5.05 -4.29 20.62
N PRO A 178 5.28 -4.50 21.92
CA PRO A 178 6.61 -4.85 22.41
C PRO A 178 7.20 -6.08 21.72
N GLY A 179 8.51 -6.11 21.52
CA GLY A 179 9.24 -7.19 20.87
C GLY A 179 9.43 -6.95 19.37
N ALA A 180 9.20 -7.94 18.53
CA ALA A 180 9.53 -7.93 17.10
C ALA A 180 8.92 -6.75 16.33
N GLU A 181 7.70 -6.31 16.65
CA GLU A 181 7.09 -5.15 16.02
C GLU A 181 7.82 -3.85 16.40
N SER A 182 8.20 -3.68 17.67
CA SER A 182 8.99 -2.53 18.14
C SER A 182 10.36 -2.48 17.47
N ASP A 183 11.03 -3.62 17.35
CA ASP A 183 12.33 -3.71 16.68
C ASP A 183 12.20 -3.36 15.20
N PHE A 184 11.14 -3.85 14.56
CA PHE A 184 10.84 -3.56 13.16
C PHE A 184 10.66 -2.06 12.90
N VAL A 185 9.81 -1.35 13.67
CA VAL A 185 9.58 0.07 13.42
C VAL A 185 10.82 0.91 13.75
N ARG A 186 11.61 0.54 14.74
CA ARG A 186 12.91 1.18 15.05
C ARG A 186 13.91 1.01 13.91
N LEU A 187 13.99 -0.17 13.31
CA LEU A 187 14.83 -0.44 12.14
C LEU A 187 14.45 0.49 10.96
N HIS A 188 13.18 0.89 10.87
CA HIS A 188 12.66 1.78 9.82
C HIS A 188 12.68 3.27 10.21
N GLY A 189 13.27 3.65 11.35
CA GLY A 189 13.51 5.05 11.70
C GLY A 189 12.60 5.63 12.79
N ALA A 190 11.78 4.80 13.46
CA ALA A 190 11.01 5.27 14.61
C ALA A 190 11.94 5.65 15.79
N SER A 191 11.76 6.87 16.31
CA SER A 191 12.49 7.38 17.48
C SER A 191 11.90 6.85 18.79
N ASP A 192 10.57 6.82 18.87
CA ASP A 192 9.81 6.34 20.01
C ASP A 192 8.79 5.29 19.56
N VAL A 193 8.43 4.38 20.45
CA VAL A 193 7.44 3.34 20.20
C VAL A 193 6.42 3.32 21.32
N VAL A 194 5.14 3.28 20.96
CA VAL A 194 3.99 3.18 21.86
C VAL A 194 3.16 1.93 21.53
N ASP A 195 2.69 1.24 22.57
CA ASP A 195 1.92 0.01 22.38
C ASP A 195 0.45 0.33 22.03
N PRO A 196 -0.05 -0.06 20.84
CA PRO A 196 -1.43 0.19 20.44
C PRO A 196 -2.47 -0.58 21.29
N GLN A 197 -2.07 -1.57 22.06
CA GLN A 197 -2.94 -2.33 22.96
C GLN A 197 -3.07 -1.69 24.35
N GLY A 198 -2.20 -0.72 24.69
CA GLY A 198 -2.25 0.03 25.93
C GLY A 198 -3.07 1.31 25.84
N ASP A 199 -2.95 2.17 26.86
CA ASP A 199 -3.50 3.52 26.81
C ASP A 199 -2.65 4.39 25.87
N LEU A 200 -3.06 4.48 24.61
CA LEU A 200 -2.34 5.20 23.58
C LEU A 200 -2.18 6.68 23.92
N VAL A 201 -3.24 7.30 24.47
CA VAL A 201 -3.24 8.73 24.80
C VAL A 201 -2.23 9.02 25.91
N ALA A 202 -2.24 8.22 26.98
CA ALA A 202 -1.28 8.38 28.07
C ALA A 202 0.17 8.16 27.61
N GLN A 203 0.42 7.14 26.79
CA GLN A 203 1.76 6.84 26.26
C GLN A 203 2.29 7.96 25.34
N VAL A 204 1.47 8.44 24.40
CA VAL A 204 1.87 9.54 23.49
C VAL A 204 2.10 10.82 24.29
N THR A 205 1.21 11.16 25.25
CA THR A 205 1.38 12.34 26.11
C THR A 205 2.66 12.27 26.94
N ALA A 206 3.05 11.09 27.41
CA ALA A 206 4.29 10.91 28.15
C ALA A 206 5.55 11.23 27.34
N VAL A 207 5.57 10.91 26.02
CA VAL A 207 6.72 11.16 25.14
C VAL A 207 6.61 12.49 24.36
N ALA A 208 5.40 13.03 24.20
CA ALA A 208 5.10 14.29 23.52
C ALA A 208 4.08 15.12 24.34
N PRO A 209 4.45 15.69 25.49
CA PRO A 209 3.51 16.36 26.40
C PRO A 209 2.87 17.64 25.83
N ALA A 210 3.46 18.24 24.79
CA ALA A 210 2.89 19.38 24.07
C ALA A 210 1.97 18.97 22.90
N GLY A 211 1.75 17.68 22.70
CA GLY A 211 1.10 17.11 21.53
C GLY A 211 2.08 16.84 20.39
N VAL A 212 1.57 16.24 19.30
CA VAL A 212 2.33 15.94 18.07
C VAL A 212 1.95 16.92 16.96
N ASP A 213 2.93 17.28 16.12
CA ASP A 213 2.69 18.21 15.00
C ASP A 213 1.84 17.56 13.88
N ALA A 214 1.94 16.24 13.78
CA ALA A 214 1.23 15.50 12.74
C ALA A 214 0.85 14.09 13.20
N VAL A 215 -0.25 13.58 12.65
CA VAL A 215 -0.71 12.19 12.81
C VAL A 215 -0.94 11.57 11.44
N ALA A 216 -0.31 10.42 11.20
CA ALA A 216 -0.64 9.51 10.10
C ALA A 216 -1.63 8.46 10.60
N HIS A 217 -2.88 8.58 10.21
CA HIS A 217 -3.98 7.69 10.58
C HIS A 217 -4.13 6.57 9.56
N LEU A 218 -3.51 5.42 9.84
CA LEU A 218 -3.52 4.24 8.98
C LEU A 218 -4.20 3.03 9.65
N ALA A 219 -4.60 3.20 10.92
CA ALA A 219 -5.30 2.20 11.74
C ALA A 219 -6.00 2.90 12.92
N ALA A 220 -6.85 2.16 13.64
CA ALA A 220 -7.61 2.62 14.80
C ALA A 220 -8.73 3.63 14.47
N ASP A 221 -9.25 4.31 15.49
CA ASP A 221 -10.29 5.33 15.37
C ASP A 221 -9.64 6.73 15.41
N ALA A 222 -9.94 7.58 14.44
CA ALA A 222 -9.43 8.94 14.36
C ALA A 222 -9.82 9.81 15.56
N SER A 223 -10.98 9.55 16.18
CA SER A 223 -11.49 10.35 17.31
C SER A 223 -10.56 10.32 18.54
N VAL A 224 -9.83 9.22 18.75
CA VAL A 224 -8.86 9.11 19.85
C VAL A 224 -7.51 9.75 19.50
N LEU A 225 -7.27 10.07 18.25
CA LEU A 225 -6.01 10.64 17.76
C LEU A 225 -6.03 12.16 17.71
N LEU A 226 -7.18 12.76 17.43
CA LEU A 226 -7.34 14.23 17.34
C LEU A 226 -6.88 14.97 18.60
N PRO A 227 -7.20 14.52 19.84
CA PRO A 227 -6.73 15.16 21.06
C PRO A 227 -5.21 15.14 21.27
N LEU A 228 -4.49 14.31 20.51
CA LEU A 228 -3.02 14.20 20.56
C LEU A 228 -2.31 15.26 19.73
N LEU A 229 -3.03 15.96 18.84
CA LEU A 229 -2.46 17.02 18.01
C LEU A 229 -2.09 18.23 18.88
N ALA A 230 -0.91 18.78 18.62
CA ALA A 230 -0.52 20.10 19.09
C ALA A 230 -1.40 21.18 18.41
N PRO A 231 -1.48 22.40 18.98
CA PRO A 231 -2.18 23.51 18.31
C PRO A 231 -1.66 23.75 16.88
N GLY A 232 -2.54 23.67 15.89
CA GLY A 232 -2.19 23.77 14.47
C GLY A 232 -1.62 22.47 13.85
N GLY A 233 -1.64 21.37 14.59
CA GLY A 233 -1.26 20.05 14.09
C GLY A 233 -2.23 19.52 13.02
N ARG A 234 -1.79 18.53 12.24
CA ARG A 234 -2.50 17.98 11.09
C ARG A 234 -2.64 16.47 11.18
N LEU A 235 -3.73 15.95 10.65
CA LEU A 235 -3.97 14.51 10.51
C LEU A 235 -4.14 14.15 9.04
N ALA A 236 -3.43 13.14 8.54
CA ALA A 236 -3.68 12.55 7.23
C ALA A 236 -4.13 11.09 7.38
N SER A 237 -5.22 10.74 6.72
CA SER A 237 -5.88 9.45 6.87
C SER A 237 -6.00 8.72 5.54
N THR A 238 -5.60 7.45 5.51
CA THR A 238 -5.90 6.54 4.40
C THR A 238 -7.21 5.76 4.60
N LEU A 239 -7.94 6.04 5.69
CA LEU A 239 -9.19 5.35 6.07
C LEU A 239 -10.44 6.19 5.81
N GLY A 240 -10.33 7.23 4.97
CA GLY A 240 -11.46 8.07 4.57
C GLY A 240 -11.85 9.15 5.58
N PHE A 241 -11.09 9.36 6.65
CA PHE A 241 -11.33 10.45 7.60
C PHE A 241 -10.70 11.75 7.08
N GLY A 242 -11.50 12.78 6.88
CA GLY A 242 -11.08 14.02 6.22
C GLY A 242 -11.74 15.29 6.78
N ALA A 243 -11.61 16.38 6.02
CA ALA A 243 -12.01 17.72 6.43
C ALA A 243 -13.51 17.90 6.68
N ASP A 244 -14.34 16.99 6.19
CA ASP A 244 -15.78 16.92 6.47
C ASP A 244 -16.09 16.41 7.89
N GLN A 245 -15.15 15.65 8.50
CA GLN A 245 -15.26 15.18 9.88
C GLN A 245 -14.48 16.07 10.87
N ASP A 246 -13.31 16.56 10.47
CA ASP A 246 -12.49 17.47 11.28
C ASP A 246 -11.61 18.37 10.38
N PRO A 247 -11.55 19.70 10.61
CA PRO A 247 -10.78 20.63 9.77
C PRO A 247 -9.26 20.40 9.82
N ALA A 248 -8.73 19.71 10.82
CA ALA A 248 -7.31 19.32 10.89
C ALA A 248 -6.99 18.08 10.06
N ALA A 249 -8.00 17.38 9.53
CA ALA A 249 -7.87 16.11 8.85
C ALA A 249 -7.89 16.25 7.32
N THR A 250 -7.10 15.40 6.66
CA THR A 250 -7.08 15.24 5.20
C THR A 250 -7.22 13.76 4.87
N ALA A 251 -8.26 13.42 4.10
CA ALA A 251 -8.39 12.08 3.54
C ALA A 251 -7.42 11.92 2.36
N VAL A 252 -6.61 10.86 2.37
CA VAL A 252 -5.58 10.57 1.37
C VAL A 252 -5.97 9.34 0.59
N MET A 253 -6.04 9.48 -0.73
CA MET A 253 -6.13 8.36 -1.68
C MET A 253 -4.78 8.18 -2.35
N ALA A 254 -4.36 6.93 -2.52
CA ALA A 254 -3.14 6.63 -3.26
C ALA A 254 -3.28 7.08 -4.73
N SER A 255 -2.32 7.86 -5.22
CA SER A 255 -2.24 8.31 -6.60
C SER A 255 -0.96 7.80 -7.25
N PRO A 256 -0.98 6.60 -7.85
CA PRO A 256 0.19 5.97 -8.46
C PRO A 256 0.42 6.50 -9.89
N ASP A 257 0.53 7.81 -10.05
CA ASP A 257 0.92 8.39 -11.34
C ASP A 257 2.39 8.11 -11.67
N ALA A 258 2.79 8.44 -12.90
CA ALA A 258 4.14 8.15 -13.38
C ALA A 258 5.24 8.84 -12.54
N ALA A 259 4.99 10.05 -12.04
CA ALA A 259 5.95 10.79 -11.21
C ALA A 259 6.11 10.12 -9.83
N THR A 260 5.00 9.75 -9.20
CA THR A 260 4.96 9.03 -7.91
C THR A 260 5.67 7.68 -8.02
N LEU A 261 5.33 6.87 -9.02
CA LEU A 261 5.97 5.57 -9.21
C LEU A 261 7.45 5.71 -9.58
N GLY A 262 7.81 6.67 -10.43
CA GLY A 262 9.20 6.96 -10.78
C GLY A 262 10.04 7.38 -9.57
N ARG A 263 9.50 8.23 -8.68
CA ARG A 263 10.14 8.61 -7.42
C ARG A 263 10.35 7.38 -6.53
N LEU A 264 9.31 6.59 -6.29
CA LEU A 264 9.38 5.37 -5.46
C LEU A 264 10.44 4.41 -5.97
N ALA A 265 10.47 4.16 -7.28
CA ALA A 265 11.44 3.28 -7.91
C ALA A 265 12.88 3.80 -7.76
N SER A 266 13.10 5.11 -7.96
CA SER A 266 14.39 5.76 -7.77
C SER A 266 14.86 5.71 -6.31
N ASP A 267 13.97 5.94 -5.36
CA ASP A 267 14.26 5.93 -3.94
C ASP A 267 14.63 4.51 -3.45
N VAL A 268 14.00 3.47 -4.00
CA VAL A 268 14.39 2.07 -3.74
C VAL A 268 15.73 1.75 -4.41
N ALA A 269 15.93 2.13 -5.68
CA ALA A 269 17.16 1.87 -6.42
C ALA A 269 18.39 2.51 -5.76
N SER A 270 18.23 3.73 -5.20
CA SER A 270 19.29 4.45 -4.46
C SER A 270 19.48 3.95 -3.02
N GLY A 271 18.60 3.11 -2.50
CA GLY A 271 18.60 2.67 -1.11
C GLY A 271 18.11 3.72 -0.11
N HIS A 272 17.48 4.81 -0.59
CA HIS A 272 16.88 5.84 0.26
C HIS A 272 15.74 5.27 1.10
N ILE A 273 14.95 4.36 0.54
CA ILE A 273 13.98 3.52 1.25
C ILE A 273 14.16 2.05 0.88
N ARG A 274 13.64 1.18 1.71
CA ARG A 274 13.52 -0.26 1.44
C ARG A 274 12.06 -0.68 1.51
N VAL A 275 11.67 -1.59 0.63
CA VAL A 275 10.36 -2.24 0.73
C VAL A 275 10.45 -3.34 1.80
N PRO A 276 9.76 -3.20 2.94
CA PRO A 276 9.94 -4.10 4.07
C PRO A 276 9.11 -5.39 3.88
N ILE A 277 9.54 -6.27 2.96
CA ILE A 277 8.92 -7.57 2.75
C ILE A 277 9.28 -8.48 3.92
N THR A 278 8.28 -9.00 4.62
CA THR A 278 8.44 -9.88 5.79
C THR A 278 7.94 -11.29 5.54
N ALA A 279 7.16 -11.48 4.48
CA ALA A 279 6.71 -12.79 4.03
C ALA A 279 6.62 -12.81 2.50
N THR A 280 6.90 -13.98 1.93
CA THR A 280 6.72 -14.26 0.50
C THR A 280 5.85 -15.48 0.36
N LEU A 281 4.80 -15.37 -0.46
CA LEU A 281 3.82 -16.42 -0.73
C LEU A 281 3.87 -16.80 -2.20
N THR A 282 3.43 -18.00 -2.51
CA THR A 282 2.99 -18.41 -3.85
C THR A 282 1.51 -18.13 -4.03
N LEU A 283 1.04 -18.12 -5.28
CA LEU A 283 -0.34 -17.76 -5.59
C LEU A 283 -1.38 -18.65 -4.87
N ASP A 284 -1.11 -19.95 -4.74
CA ASP A 284 -1.98 -20.91 -4.04
C ASP A 284 -2.09 -20.69 -2.52
N GLN A 285 -1.12 -19.99 -1.92
CA GLN A 285 -1.12 -19.69 -0.48
C GLN A 285 -1.92 -18.43 -0.14
N VAL A 286 -2.28 -17.60 -1.13
CA VAL A 286 -2.96 -16.31 -0.93
C VAL A 286 -4.31 -16.44 -0.23
N PRO A 287 -5.21 -17.40 -0.56
CA PRO A 287 -6.50 -17.50 0.13
C PRO A 287 -6.36 -17.65 1.64
N ALA A 288 -5.49 -18.54 2.11
CA ALA A 288 -5.24 -18.74 3.54
C ALA A 288 -4.61 -17.49 4.21
N ALA A 289 -3.78 -16.76 3.48
CA ALA A 289 -3.19 -15.52 3.99
C ALA A 289 -4.23 -14.40 4.15
N ILE A 290 -5.20 -14.29 3.24
CA ILE A 290 -6.31 -13.34 3.35
C ILE A 290 -7.15 -13.66 4.60
N ASP A 291 -7.51 -14.91 4.82
CA ASP A 291 -8.29 -15.35 5.97
C ASP A 291 -7.60 -15.02 7.31
N SER A 292 -6.25 -15.10 7.34
CA SER A 292 -5.45 -14.81 8.54
C SER A 292 -5.08 -13.34 8.74
N SER A 293 -5.33 -12.48 7.75
CA SER A 293 -4.86 -11.08 7.74
C SER A 293 -5.62 -10.12 8.64
N SER A 294 -6.70 -10.56 9.31
CA SER A 294 -7.52 -9.75 10.22
C SER A 294 -6.75 -9.18 11.44
N SER A 295 -5.57 -9.73 11.76
CA SER A 295 -4.74 -9.30 12.90
C SER A 295 -3.71 -8.20 12.57
N GLY A 296 -3.73 -7.63 11.34
CA GLY A 296 -2.71 -6.72 10.84
C GLY A 296 -1.50 -7.45 10.25
N THR A 297 -0.62 -6.69 9.60
CA THR A 297 0.59 -7.22 8.96
C THR A 297 1.83 -6.54 9.51
N LEU A 298 2.95 -7.25 9.49
CA LEU A 298 4.27 -6.69 9.70
C LEU A 298 4.90 -6.45 8.31
N GLY A 299 5.07 -5.20 7.91
CA GLY A 299 5.59 -4.86 6.58
C GLY A 299 4.67 -5.27 5.43
N LYS A 300 5.27 -5.74 4.35
CA LYS A 300 4.61 -6.19 3.13
C LYS A 300 4.67 -7.72 2.99
N ILE A 301 3.60 -8.27 2.47
CA ILE A 301 3.53 -9.67 2.05
C ILE A 301 3.61 -9.67 0.52
N SER A 302 4.73 -10.16 -0.01
CA SER A 302 4.93 -10.35 -1.44
C SER A 302 4.29 -11.66 -1.91
N VAL A 303 3.80 -11.68 -3.15
CA VAL A 303 3.29 -12.89 -3.81
C VAL A 303 4.09 -13.09 -5.09
N VAL A 304 4.84 -14.19 -5.17
CA VAL A 304 5.59 -14.60 -6.37
C VAL A 304 4.67 -15.43 -7.26
N ILE A 305 4.69 -15.15 -8.55
CA ILE A 305 3.81 -15.76 -9.56
C ILE A 305 4.71 -16.34 -10.67
N ASP A 306 4.72 -17.69 -10.78
CA ASP A 306 5.49 -18.46 -11.76
C ASP A 306 4.72 -18.68 -13.07
#